data_53c921c0be26148e972e34925666fe76
#
_entry.id   53c921c0be26148e972e34925666fe76
#
_cell.length_a   1.000
_cell.length_b   1.000
_cell.length_c   1.000
_cell.angle_alpha   90.00
_cell.angle_beta   90.00
_cell.angle_gamma   90.00
#
_symmetry.space_group_name_H-M   'P 1'
#
loop_
_entity.id
_entity.type
_entity.pdbx_description
1 polymer ?
#
loop_
_entity_poly.entity_id
_entity_poly.type
_entity_poly.pdbx_seq_one_letter_code
_entity_poly.pdbx_strand_id
1 'polypeptide(L)'
;MPLIAPSATNPAVTLVGDYIFRACYIDAFQGEVMARFAANTLKAKKAAIMVDYNSPYSRGLTEFFELSFAKLGGTIVAKQSYSQNDADFRGQLSAIKTAEPDVIYLPGYYGDVAIIAKQARQLGIVQPLLGADGWDAPELWELARDAVNGSYISNHYSADDPSENIQKFVTNYRQRYQNLTPDAHAALAYDAVRFLADAMQRAGSTEGPKLRDALATTKNFPGVTGVISMDANRNAVKPAVVLKLQDRSYIYQETIQPTQ
;
A
#
# COMPACT_ATOMS: atom_id res chain seq x y z
N MET A 1 -11.62 25.63 1.12
CA MET A 1 -11.13 24.82 2.27
C MET A 1 -10.27 23.69 1.72
N PRO A 2 -9.11 23.37 2.30
CA PRO A 2 -8.31 22.22 1.88
C PRO A 2 -9.03 20.89 2.11
N LEU A 3 -8.71 19.90 1.26
CA LEU A 3 -9.10 18.52 1.36
C LEU A 3 -7.84 17.69 1.61
N ILE A 4 -7.91 16.73 2.52
CA ILE A 4 -6.82 15.76 2.76
C ILE A 4 -7.36 14.37 2.47
N ALA A 5 -6.85 13.74 1.41
CA ALA A 5 -7.14 12.34 1.11
C ALA A 5 -6.34 11.43 2.05
N PRO A 6 -6.98 10.59 2.88
CA PRO A 6 -6.23 9.71 3.78
C PRO A 6 -5.43 8.65 3.03
N SER A 7 -6.06 7.94 2.07
CA SER A 7 -5.52 6.71 1.47
C SER A 7 -5.54 6.65 -0.06
N ALA A 8 -5.92 7.75 -0.76
CA ALA A 8 -5.90 7.77 -2.22
C ALA A 8 -4.48 7.97 -2.74
N THR A 9 -3.82 6.91 -3.18
CA THR A 9 -2.40 6.85 -3.54
C THR A 9 -2.08 7.26 -4.97
N ASN A 10 -3.07 7.28 -5.88
CA ASN A 10 -2.82 7.67 -7.28
C ASN A 10 -2.27 9.10 -7.39
N PRO A 11 -1.13 9.33 -8.07
CA PRO A 11 -0.49 10.66 -8.18
C PRO A 11 -1.41 11.77 -8.70
N ALA A 12 -2.37 11.45 -9.57
CA ALA A 12 -3.27 12.42 -10.18
C ALA A 12 -4.20 13.13 -9.16
N VAL A 13 -4.43 12.56 -7.98
CA VAL A 13 -5.37 13.10 -6.97
C VAL A 13 -5.01 14.53 -6.55
N THR A 14 -3.75 14.79 -6.22
CA THR A 14 -3.32 16.12 -5.77
C THR A 14 -3.10 17.11 -6.92
N LEU A 15 -3.03 16.61 -8.17
CA LEU A 15 -2.86 17.46 -9.36
C LEU A 15 -4.16 18.14 -9.80
N VAL A 16 -5.33 17.74 -9.23
CA VAL A 16 -6.63 18.35 -9.52
C VAL A 16 -6.69 19.81 -9.04
N GLY A 17 -5.98 20.16 -7.97
CA GLY A 17 -5.93 21.54 -7.47
C GLY A 17 -5.00 21.71 -6.27
N ASP A 18 -4.61 22.98 -6.01
CA ASP A 18 -3.64 23.35 -4.98
C ASP A 18 -4.19 23.27 -3.53
N TYR A 19 -5.47 23.00 -3.37
CA TYR A 19 -6.13 22.75 -2.09
C TYR A 19 -6.29 21.27 -1.76
N ILE A 20 -5.75 20.35 -2.60
CA ILE A 20 -5.86 18.92 -2.40
C ILE A 20 -4.51 18.36 -1.93
N PHE A 21 -4.54 17.72 -0.77
CA PHE A 21 -3.41 17.10 -0.06
C PHE A 21 -3.69 15.60 0.16
N ARG A 22 -2.69 14.86 0.60
CA ARG A 22 -2.84 13.47 1.04
C ARG A 22 -1.97 13.16 2.26
N ALA A 23 -2.42 12.21 3.08
CA ALA A 23 -1.66 11.69 4.22
C ALA A 23 -0.89 10.39 3.88
N CYS A 24 -1.27 9.70 2.80
CA CYS A 24 -0.59 8.51 2.29
C CYS A 24 0.56 8.86 1.33
N TYR A 25 1.49 7.92 1.12
CA TYR A 25 2.44 7.99 0.01
C TYR A 25 1.73 7.77 -1.34
N ILE A 26 2.47 7.81 -2.45
CA ILE A 26 1.95 7.66 -3.81
C ILE A 26 2.29 6.30 -4.41
N ASP A 27 1.52 5.84 -5.42
CA ASP A 27 1.72 4.59 -6.15
C ASP A 27 3.14 4.45 -6.70
N ALA A 28 3.76 5.57 -7.12
CA ALA A 28 5.13 5.57 -7.62
C ALA A 28 6.12 5.00 -6.60
N PHE A 29 6.05 5.49 -5.36
CA PHE A 29 6.87 4.98 -4.28
C PHE A 29 6.45 3.55 -3.86
N GLN A 30 5.16 3.27 -3.82
CA GLN A 30 4.65 1.95 -3.42
C GLN A 30 5.07 0.84 -4.39
N GLY A 31 5.02 1.08 -5.71
CA GLY A 31 5.53 0.16 -6.72
C GLY A 31 7.04 -0.06 -6.60
N GLU A 32 7.81 1.01 -6.35
CA GLU A 32 9.25 0.92 -6.08
C GLU A 32 9.54 0.09 -4.82
N VAL A 33 8.80 0.29 -3.73
CA VAL A 33 8.94 -0.46 -2.47
C VAL A 33 8.84 -1.97 -2.73
N MET A 34 7.81 -2.41 -3.43
CA MET A 34 7.63 -3.84 -3.70
C MET A 34 8.66 -4.39 -4.68
N ALA A 35 9.13 -3.60 -5.64
CA ALA A 35 10.22 -4.00 -6.52
C ALA A 35 11.55 -4.16 -5.75
N ARG A 36 11.86 -3.22 -4.85
CA ARG A 36 13.04 -3.29 -3.97
C ARG A 36 12.98 -4.49 -3.04
N PHE A 37 11.83 -4.74 -2.43
CA PHE A 37 11.61 -5.92 -1.58
C PHE A 37 11.80 -7.23 -2.37
N ALA A 38 11.17 -7.33 -3.54
CA ALA A 38 11.29 -8.51 -4.40
C ALA A 38 12.77 -8.78 -4.79
N ALA A 39 13.48 -7.76 -5.29
CA ALA A 39 14.84 -7.92 -5.78
C ALA A 39 15.87 -8.07 -4.64
N ASN A 40 15.75 -7.26 -3.58
CA ASN A 40 16.80 -7.17 -2.56
C ASN A 40 16.58 -8.12 -1.40
N THR A 41 15.34 -8.35 -0.97
CA THR A 41 15.03 -9.21 0.18
C THR A 41 14.70 -10.63 -0.27
N LEU A 42 13.77 -10.79 -1.21
CA LEU A 42 13.41 -12.11 -1.73
C LEU A 42 14.39 -12.64 -2.78
N LYS A 43 15.35 -11.82 -3.26
CA LYS A 43 16.34 -12.17 -4.30
C LYS A 43 15.71 -12.61 -5.63
N ALA A 44 14.48 -12.20 -5.89
CA ALA A 44 13.77 -12.51 -7.11
C ALA A 44 14.48 -11.89 -8.33
N LYS A 45 14.55 -12.65 -9.41
CA LYS A 45 15.07 -12.23 -10.73
C LYS A 45 13.97 -12.17 -11.78
N LYS A 46 12.93 -12.97 -11.60
CA LYS A 46 11.79 -13.08 -12.50
C LYS A 46 10.50 -12.76 -11.75
N ALA A 47 9.74 -11.82 -12.24
CA ALA A 47 8.42 -11.53 -11.71
C ALA A 47 7.35 -11.74 -12.79
N ALA A 48 6.19 -12.26 -12.39
CA ALA A 48 4.98 -12.17 -13.17
C ALA A 48 4.07 -11.09 -12.55
N ILE A 49 3.16 -10.55 -13.37
CA ILE A 49 2.20 -9.54 -12.93
C ILE A 49 0.79 -9.95 -13.33
N MET A 50 -0.17 -9.75 -12.42
CA MET A 50 -1.59 -9.77 -12.72
C MET A 50 -2.18 -8.39 -12.45
N VAL A 51 -2.65 -7.69 -13.49
CA VAL A 51 -3.12 -6.31 -13.43
C VAL A 51 -4.62 -6.21 -13.70
N ASP A 52 -5.36 -5.51 -12.83
CA ASP A 52 -6.70 -5.04 -13.17
C ASP A 52 -6.58 -3.87 -14.15
N TYR A 53 -6.89 -4.13 -15.44
CA TYR A 53 -6.68 -3.15 -16.49
C TYR A 53 -7.65 -1.97 -16.43
N ASN A 54 -8.78 -2.10 -15.73
CA ASN A 54 -9.75 -1.02 -15.52
C ASN A 54 -9.39 -0.10 -14.34
N SER A 55 -8.57 -0.58 -13.40
CA SER A 55 -8.18 0.16 -12.20
C SER A 55 -6.98 1.08 -12.46
N PRO A 56 -7.11 2.42 -12.35
CA PRO A 56 -5.96 3.32 -12.40
C PRO A 56 -4.92 3.03 -11.32
N TYR A 57 -5.34 2.57 -10.13
CA TYR A 57 -4.49 2.14 -9.03
C TYR A 57 -3.63 0.93 -9.43
N SER A 58 -4.26 -0.15 -9.92
CA SER A 58 -3.55 -1.37 -10.32
C SER A 58 -2.57 -1.12 -11.46
N ARG A 59 -2.97 -0.31 -12.46
CA ARG A 59 -2.08 0.06 -13.59
C ARG A 59 -0.90 0.92 -13.13
N GLY A 60 -1.15 1.93 -12.29
CA GLY A 60 -0.10 2.80 -11.76
C GLY A 60 0.95 2.01 -10.98
N LEU A 61 0.51 1.19 -10.03
CA LEU A 61 1.39 0.30 -9.26
C LEU A 61 2.20 -0.65 -10.16
N THR A 62 1.54 -1.23 -11.18
CA THR A 62 2.21 -2.12 -12.15
C THR A 62 3.34 -1.39 -12.87
N GLU A 63 3.08 -0.20 -13.41
CA GLU A 63 4.06 0.59 -14.14
C GLU A 63 5.30 0.90 -13.28
N PHE A 64 5.11 1.38 -12.07
CA PHE A 64 6.22 1.73 -11.17
C PHE A 64 6.97 0.51 -10.66
N PHE A 65 6.28 -0.61 -10.44
CA PHE A 65 6.94 -1.89 -10.12
C PHE A 65 7.83 -2.36 -11.28
N GLU A 66 7.30 -2.40 -12.51
CA GLU A 66 8.04 -2.81 -13.71
C GLU A 66 9.31 -1.98 -13.90
N LEU A 67 9.17 -0.65 -13.87
CA LEU A 67 10.28 0.28 -14.03
C LEU A 67 11.37 0.09 -12.96
N SER A 68 10.95 -0.07 -11.71
CA SER A 68 11.89 -0.20 -10.58
C SER A 68 12.52 -1.59 -10.55
N PHE A 69 11.77 -2.65 -10.83
CA PHE A 69 12.29 -4.01 -10.85
C PHE A 69 13.31 -4.21 -11.96
N ALA A 70 13.06 -3.64 -13.15
CA ALA A 70 14.01 -3.64 -14.26
C ALA A 70 15.32 -2.90 -13.91
N LYS A 71 15.24 -1.72 -13.26
CA LYS A 71 16.41 -0.98 -12.79
C LYS A 71 17.27 -1.79 -11.79
N LEU A 72 16.64 -2.69 -11.05
CA LEU A 72 17.29 -3.58 -10.08
C LEU A 72 17.79 -4.90 -10.72
N GLY A 73 17.69 -5.02 -12.06
CA GLY A 73 18.15 -6.19 -12.81
C GLY A 73 17.14 -7.34 -12.85
N GLY A 74 15.90 -7.10 -12.46
CA GLY A 74 14.81 -8.06 -12.57
C GLY A 74 14.17 -8.06 -13.97
N THR A 75 13.45 -9.13 -14.30
CA THR A 75 12.77 -9.30 -15.58
C THR A 75 11.30 -9.66 -15.34
N ILE A 76 10.37 -9.02 -16.07
CA ILE A 76 8.96 -9.43 -16.09
C ILE A 76 8.81 -10.53 -17.12
N VAL A 77 8.52 -11.75 -16.67
CA VAL A 77 8.43 -12.95 -17.50
C VAL A 77 7.01 -13.24 -18.00
N ALA A 78 6.00 -12.70 -17.31
CA ALA A 78 4.60 -12.77 -17.75
C ALA A 78 3.84 -11.55 -17.22
N LYS A 79 2.92 -11.03 -18.02
CA LYS A 79 1.97 -10.00 -17.63
C LYS A 79 0.58 -10.39 -18.14
N GLN A 80 -0.33 -10.58 -17.20
CA GLN A 80 -1.71 -10.98 -17.47
C GLN A 80 -2.67 -9.91 -16.93
N SER A 81 -3.75 -9.68 -17.63
CA SER A 81 -4.78 -8.73 -17.20
C SER A 81 -6.09 -9.42 -16.84
N TYR A 82 -6.83 -8.77 -15.96
CA TYR A 82 -8.18 -9.16 -15.56
C TYR A 82 -9.07 -7.92 -15.41
N SER A 83 -10.36 -8.13 -15.22
CA SER A 83 -11.30 -7.11 -14.81
C SER A 83 -11.78 -7.36 -13.38
N GLN A 84 -12.00 -6.31 -12.64
CA GLN A 84 -12.62 -6.39 -11.32
C GLN A 84 -13.92 -7.19 -11.39
N ASN A 85 -14.13 -8.06 -10.38
CA ASN A 85 -15.24 -9.00 -10.27
C ASN A 85 -15.25 -10.15 -11.28
N ASP A 86 -14.19 -10.39 -12.04
CA ASP A 86 -14.04 -11.66 -12.74
C ASP A 86 -14.07 -12.83 -11.74
N ALA A 87 -14.64 -13.96 -12.14
CA ALA A 87 -14.78 -15.13 -11.26
C ALA A 87 -13.75 -16.23 -11.54
N ASP A 88 -13.14 -16.22 -12.72
CA ASP A 88 -12.21 -17.26 -13.16
C ASP A 88 -10.92 -16.67 -13.75
N PHE A 89 -9.83 -16.96 -13.08
CA PHE A 89 -8.48 -16.47 -13.40
C PHE A 89 -7.53 -17.60 -13.83
N ARG A 90 -8.04 -18.85 -13.99
CA ARG A 90 -7.20 -20.02 -14.25
C ARG A 90 -6.44 -19.94 -15.56
N GLY A 91 -6.99 -19.27 -16.56
CA GLY A 91 -6.30 -19.04 -17.84
C GLY A 91 -5.04 -18.20 -17.65
N GLN A 92 -5.17 -17.04 -17.00
CA GLN A 92 -4.08 -16.13 -16.69
C GLN A 92 -3.04 -16.78 -15.77
N LEU A 93 -3.50 -17.47 -14.73
CA LEU A 93 -2.65 -18.18 -13.78
C LEU A 93 -1.87 -19.32 -14.42
N SER A 94 -2.44 -20.03 -15.38
CA SER A 94 -1.76 -21.09 -16.14
C SER A 94 -0.63 -20.51 -16.99
N ALA A 95 -0.86 -19.36 -17.64
CA ALA A 95 0.19 -18.66 -18.38
C ALA A 95 1.32 -18.17 -17.46
N ILE A 96 0.97 -17.63 -16.30
CA ILE A 96 1.95 -17.22 -15.28
C ILE A 96 2.77 -18.43 -14.77
N LYS A 97 2.11 -19.54 -14.47
CA LYS A 97 2.79 -20.77 -14.03
C LYS A 97 3.81 -21.27 -15.04
N THR A 98 3.45 -21.25 -16.32
CA THR A 98 4.35 -21.68 -17.42
C THR A 98 5.57 -20.78 -17.57
N ALA A 99 5.48 -19.51 -17.19
CA ALA A 99 6.60 -18.56 -17.24
C ALA A 99 7.60 -18.72 -16.09
N GLU A 100 7.31 -19.56 -15.11
CA GLU A 100 8.18 -19.88 -13.96
C GLU A 100 8.76 -18.63 -13.25
N PRO A 101 7.91 -17.71 -12.76
CA PRO A 101 8.39 -16.55 -12.02
C PRO A 101 8.87 -16.95 -10.62
N ASP A 102 9.76 -16.13 -10.01
CA ASP A 102 10.15 -16.25 -8.61
C ASP A 102 9.06 -15.67 -7.68
N VAL A 103 8.38 -14.60 -8.14
CA VAL A 103 7.31 -13.90 -7.42
C VAL A 103 6.20 -13.48 -8.39
N ILE A 104 5.00 -13.26 -7.85
CA ILE A 104 3.85 -12.76 -8.63
C ILE A 104 3.37 -11.45 -8.01
N TYR A 105 3.51 -10.34 -8.73
CA TYR A 105 2.98 -9.04 -8.30
C TYR A 105 1.51 -8.91 -8.71
N LEU A 106 0.66 -8.67 -7.73
CA LEU A 106 -0.79 -8.63 -7.86
C LEU A 106 -1.33 -7.34 -7.20
N PRO A 107 -1.13 -6.17 -7.84
CA PRO A 107 -1.61 -4.88 -7.33
C PRO A 107 -3.11 -4.75 -7.59
N GLY A 108 -3.92 -5.19 -6.64
CA GLY A 108 -5.38 -5.18 -6.72
C GLY A 108 -6.01 -5.02 -5.34
N TYR A 109 -7.31 -5.15 -5.28
CA TYR A 109 -8.07 -5.10 -4.04
C TYR A 109 -8.38 -6.48 -3.50
N TYR A 110 -8.54 -6.58 -2.19
CA TYR A 110 -8.70 -7.84 -1.42
C TYR A 110 -9.76 -8.80 -2.00
N GLY A 111 -10.84 -8.29 -2.59
CA GLY A 111 -11.92 -9.14 -3.13
C GLY A 111 -11.46 -10.05 -4.27
N ASP A 112 -10.88 -9.46 -5.34
CA ASP A 112 -10.36 -10.20 -6.48
C ASP A 112 -9.11 -11.00 -6.10
N VAL A 113 -8.24 -10.39 -5.30
CA VAL A 113 -7.02 -11.01 -4.78
C VAL A 113 -7.30 -12.32 -4.06
N ALA A 114 -8.34 -12.35 -3.24
CA ALA A 114 -8.71 -13.57 -2.51
C ALA A 114 -9.07 -14.73 -3.45
N ILE A 115 -9.80 -14.44 -4.54
CA ILE A 115 -10.18 -15.45 -5.54
C ILE A 115 -8.95 -15.89 -6.33
N ILE A 116 -8.14 -14.94 -6.79
CA ILE A 116 -6.90 -15.20 -7.52
C ILE A 116 -5.95 -16.06 -6.68
N ALA A 117 -5.72 -15.72 -5.42
CA ALA A 117 -4.86 -16.49 -4.53
C ALA A 117 -5.34 -17.93 -4.36
N LYS A 118 -6.65 -18.14 -4.14
CA LYS A 118 -7.22 -19.49 -4.03
C LYS A 118 -7.02 -20.30 -5.31
N GLN A 119 -7.30 -19.73 -6.48
CA GLN A 119 -7.12 -20.40 -7.75
C GLN A 119 -5.64 -20.66 -8.05
N ALA A 120 -4.74 -19.74 -7.69
CA ALA A 120 -3.30 -19.94 -7.82
C ALA A 120 -2.85 -21.17 -7.02
N ARG A 121 -3.24 -21.28 -5.75
CA ARG A 121 -2.90 -22.44 -4.91
C ARG A 121 -3.52 -23.75 -5.42
N GLN A 122 -4.75 -23.71 -5.93
CA GLN A 122 -5.39 -24.87 -6.57
C GLN A 122 -4.63 -25.36 -7.81
N LEU A 123 -4.02 -24.46 -8.55
CA LEU A 123 -3.16 -24.79 -9.70
C LEU A 123 -1.74 -25.20 -9.30
N GLY A 124 -1.43 -25.26 -7.99
CA GLY A 124 -0.10 -25.60 -7.47
C GLY A 124 0.95 -24.50 -7.66
N ILE A 125 0.52 -23.25 -7.82
CA ILE A 125 1.42 -22.08 -7.79
C ILE A 125 1.76 -21.83 -6.31
N VAL A 126 3.03 -21.99 -5.96
CA VAL A 126 3.54 -21.85 -4.58
C VAL A 126 4.32 -20.55 -4.36
N GLN A 127 4.65 -19.86 -5.43
CA GLN A 127 5.40 -18.61 -5.40
C GLN A 127 4.73 -17.58 -4.49
N PRO A 128 5.52 -16.73 -3.81
CA PRO A 128 4.99 -15.61 -3.04
C PRO A 128 4.17 -14.65 -3.92
N LEU A 129 2.99 -14.30 -3.44
CA LEU A 129 2.21 -13.22 -4.03
C LEU A 129 2.64 -11.91 -3.35
N LEU A 130 2.85 -10.88 -4.14
CA LEU A 130 3.23 -9.55 -3.68
C LEU A 130 2.07 -8.60 -3.96
N GLY A 131 1.56 -7.96 -2.94
CA GLY A 131 0.45 -7.03 -3.03
C GLY A 131 0.81 -5.62 -2.58
N ALA A 132 -0.21 -4.82 -2.41
CA ALA A 132 -0.14 -3.44 -1.97
C ALA A 132 -1.18 -3.19 -0.87
N ASP A 133 -1.31 -1.96 -0.40
CA ASP A 133 -2.22 -1.56 0.69
C ASP A 133 -3.70 -1.89 0.44
N GLY A 134 -4.11 -2.07 -0.82
CA GLY A 134 -5.46 -2.54 -1.17
C GLY A 134 -5.80 -3.96 -0.68
N TRP A 135 -4.82 -4.69 -0.12
CA TRP A 135 -5.05 -5.99 0.52
C TRP A 135 -5.31 -5.89 2.02
N ASP A 136 -5.09 -4.73 2.63
CA ASP A 136 -5.25 -4.53 4.08
C ASP A 136 -6.73 -4.39 4.45
N ALA A 137 -7.40 -5.53 4.52
CA ALA A 137 -8.80 -5.65 4.92
C ALA A 137 -9.01 -6.97 5.67
N PRO A 138 -9.80 -6.97 6.77
CA PRO A 138 -10.15 -8.20 7.50
C PRO A 138 -10.80 -9.25 6.60
N GLU A 139 -11.59 -8.81 5.63
CA GLU A 139 -12.30 -9.64 4.67
C GLU A 139 -11.36 -10.47 3.78
N LEU A 140 -10.13 -10.02 3.56
CA LEU A 140 -9.13 -10.83 2.84
C LEU A 140 -8.96 -12.20 3.47
N TRP A 141 -8.84 -12.25 4.80
CA TRP A 141 -8.66 -13.50 5.53
C TRP A 141 -9.90 -14.39 5.50
N GLU A 142 -11.08 -13.80 5.52
CA GLU A 142 -12.34 -14.55 5.43
C GLU A 142 -12.50 -15.19 4.06
N LEU A 143 -12.18 -14.42 3.00
CA LEU A 143 -12.32 -14.84 1.62
C LEU A 143 -11.19 -15.77 1.18
N ALA A 144 -9.92 -15.39 1.38
CA ALA A 144 -8.76 -16.13 0.88
C ALA A 144 -8.36 -17.30 1.79
N ARG A 145 -8.63 -17.22 3.10
CA ARG A 145 -8.14 -18.18 4.13
C ARG A 145 -6.61 -18.31 4.02
N ASP A 146 -6.11 -19.55 4.00
CA ASP A 146 -4.67 -19.84 3.95
C ASP A 146 -4.01 -19.60 2.58
N ALA A 147 -4.79 -19.29 1.54
CA ALA A 147 -4.24 -19.11 0.20
C ALA A 147 -3.29 -17.92 0.07
N VAL A 148 -3.38 -16.95 0.97
CA VAL A 148 -2.49 -15.78 1.03
C VAL A 148 -1.31 -15.96 2.00
N ASN A 149 -1.22 -17.08 2.73
CA ASN A 149 -0.07 -17.34 3.60
C ASN A 149 1.23 -17.34 2.77
N GLY A 150 2.27 -16.72 3.33
CA GLY A 150 3.56 -16.54 2.64
C GLY A 150 3.57 -15.44 1.58
N SER A 151 2.49 -14.67 1.46
CA SER A 151 2.43 -13.47 0.62
C SER A 151 2.96 -12.24 1.37
N TYR A 152 3.22 -11.15 0.65
CA TYR A 152 3.74 -9.90 1.22
C TYR A 152 2.99 -8.71 0.63
N ILE A 153 2.82 -7.66 1.44
CA ILE A 153 2.24 -6.40 1.00
C ILE A 153 3.07 -5.21 1.44
N SER A 154 3.08 -4.16 0.64
CA SER A 154 3.45 -2.82 1.12
C SER A 154 2.28 -2.22 1.89
N ASN A 155 2.58 -1.57 3.01
CA ASN A 155 1.57 -0.94 3.85
C ASN A 155 2.10 0.37 4.46
N HIS A 156 1.23 1.11 5.12
CA HIS A 156 1.52 2.43 5.69
C HIS A 156 2.04 2.37 7.12
N TYR A 157 1.75 1.29 7.85
CA TYR A 157 2.21 1.07 9.23
C TYR A 157 2.08 -0.42 9.60
N SER A 158 2.65 -0.79 10.75
CA SER A 158 2.42 -2.08 11.40
C SER A 158 1.82 -1.84 12.78
N ALA A 159 0.73 -2.55 13.12
CA ALA A 159 0.15 -2.50 14.46
C ALA A 159 1.06 -3.10 15.53
N ASP A 160 2.04 -3.91 15.12
CA ASP A 160 3.02 -4.56 15.99
C ASP A 160 4.31 -3.73 16.17
N ASP A 161 4.41 -2.56 15.53
CA ASP A 161 5.55 -1.66 15.72
C ASP A 161 5.62 -1.22 17.19
N PRO A 162 6.76 -1.41 17.89
CA PRO A 162 6.88 -1.16 19.33
C PRO A 162 6.95 0.32 19.70
N SER A 163 6.96 1.23 18.72
CA SER A 163 7.02 2.68 19.00
C SER A 163 5.84 3.17 19.83
N GLU A 164 6.12 4.00 20.81
CA GLU A 164 5.14 4.45 21.82
C GLU A 164 3.88 5.08 21.20
N ASN A 165 4.05 5.94 20.18
CA ASN A 165 2.94 6.61 19.52
C ASN A 165 2.02 5.62 18.79
N ILE A 166 2.56 4.57 18.16
CA ILE A 166 1.79 3.54 17.49
C ILE A 166 1.06 2.68 18.52
N GLN A 167 1.76 2.20 19.55
CA GLN A 167 1.14 1.37 20.58
C GLN A 167 0.05 2.12 21.36
N LYS A 168 0.22 3.42 21.60
CA LYS A 168 -0.82 4.27 22.19
C LYS A 168 -2.04 4.40 21.26
N PHE A 169 -1.82 4.61 19.97
CA PHE A 169 -2.90 4.65 18.98
C PHE A 169 -3.66 3.31 18.93
N VAL A 170 -2.95 2.18 18.81
CA VAL A 170 -3.53 0.84 18.75
C VAL A 170 -4.34 0.53 20.02
N THR A 171 -3.77 0.83 21.19
CA THR A 171 -4.44 0.61 22.49
C THR A 171 -5.74 1.41 22.58
N ASN A 172 -5.69 2.71 22.27
CA ASN A 172 -6.87 3.58 22.32
C ASN A 172 -7.94 3.15 21.30
N TYR A 173 -7.52 2.70 20.11
CA TYR A 173 -8.44 2.21 19.09
C TYR A 173 -9.14 0.93 19.57
N ARG A 174 -8.38 -0.04 20.10
CA ARG A 174 -8.94 -1.29 20.65
C ARG A 174 -9.94 -1.04 21.77
N GLN A 175 -9.64 -0.12 22.68
CA GLN A 175 -10.57 0.26 23.75
C GLN A 175 -11.90 0.81 23.22
N ARG A 176 -11.85 1.59 22.13
CA ARG A 176 -13.02 2.23 21.55
C ARG A 176 -13.83 1.30 20.64
N TYR A 177 -13.17 0.36 19.96
CA TYR A 177 -13.76 -0.44 18.88
C TYR A 177 -13.70 -1.95 19.17
N GLN A 178 -14.21 -2.37 20.35
CA GLN A 178 -14.41 -3.78 20.71
C GLN A 178 -13.18 -4.68 20.49
N ASN A 179 -12.01 -4.16 20.84
CA ASN A 179 -10.70 -4.84 20.69
C ASN A 179 -10.28 -5.12 19.24
N LEU A 180 -10.89 -4.44 18.25
CA LEU A 180 -10.43 -4.51 16.87
C LEU A 180 -9.05 -3.88 16.72
N THR A 181 -8.19 -4.50 15.94
CA THR A 181 -6.90 -3.90 15.56
C THR A 181 -7.15 -2.90 14.42
N PRO A 182 -6.64 -1.65 14.51
CA PRO A 182 -6.79 -0.70 13.41
C PRO A 182 -6.03 -1.17 12.17
N ASP A 183 -6.66 -1.07 11.00
CA ASP A 183 -6.03 -1.23 9.71
C ASP A 183 -5.27 0.05 9.28
N ALA A 184 -4.60 0.01 8.13
CA ALA A 184 -3.89 1.18 7.61
C ALA A 184 -4.83 2.34 7.30
N HIS A 185 -6.08 2.10 6.88
CA HIS A 185 -7.03 3.16 6.59
C HIS A 185 -7.44 3.92 7.86
N ALA A 186 -7.65 3.22 8.96
CA ALA A 186 -7.91 3.83 10.27
C ALA A 186 -6.72 4.68 10.74
N ALA A 187 -5.49 4.18 10.58
CA ALA A 187 -4.28 4.89 10.94
C ALA A 187 -4.05 6.14 10.08
N LEU A 188 -4.26 6.03 8.77
CA LEU A 188 -4.14 7.16 7.83
C LEU A 188 -5.21 8.23 8.07
N ALA A 189 -6.46 7.82 8.36
CA ALA A 189 -7.52 8.77 8.71
C ALA A 189 -7.22 9.51 10.01
N TYR A 190 -6.69 8.80 11.01
CA TYR A 190 -6.22 9.41 12.26
C TYR A 190 -5.11 10.43 12.02
N ASP A 191 -4.11 10.09 11.22
CA ASP A 191 -3.04 11.02 10.86
C ASP A 191 -3.55 12.21 10.05
N ALA A 192 -4.46 12.01 9.09
CA ALA A 192 -5.03 13.09 8.28
C ALA A 192 -5.72 14.15 9.16
N VAL A 193 -6.49 13.73 10.18
CA VAL A 193 -7.16 14.66 11.10
C VAL A 193 -6.14 15.38 12.00
N ARG A 194 -5.15 14.68 12.54
CA ARG A 194 -4.10 15.29 13.37
C ARG A 194 -3.22 16.24 12.55
N PHE A 195 -2.90 15.88 11.32
CA PHE A 195 -2.16 16.71 10.39
C PHE A 195 -2.90 18.01 10.06
N LEU A 196 -4.22 17.93 9.88
CA LEU A 196 -5.07 19.12 9.69
C LEU A 196 -5.08 20.00 10.95
N ALA A 197 -5.25 19.40 12.13
CA ALA A 197 -5.26 20.14 13.40
C ALA A 197 -3.91 20.85 13.67
N ASP A 198 -2.79 20.18 13.40
CA ASP A 198 -1.45 20.78 13.49
C ASP A 198 -1.30 21.98 12.54
N ALA A 199 -1.77 21.83 11.30
CA ALA A 199 -1.74 22.92 10.33
C ALA A 199 -2.61 24.12 10.76
N MET A 200 -3.77 23.89 11.37
CA MET A 200 -4.61 24.94 11.94
C MET A 200 -3.90 25.68 13.09
N GLN A 201 -3.21 24.95 13.97
CA GLN A 201 -2.44 25.55 15.05
C GLN A 201 -1.27 26.40 14.52
N ARG A 202 -0.51 25.91 13.56
CA ARG A 202 0.60 26.65 12.95
C ARG A 202 0.13 27.88 12.16
N ALA A 203 -1.02 27.77 11.48
CA ALA A 203 -1.63 28.88 10.74
C ALA A 203 -2.25 29.95 11.66
N GLY A 204 -2.59 29.59 12.93
CA GLY A 204 -3.38 30.42 13.83
C GLY A 204 -4.77 30.79 13.25
N SER A 205 -5.29 29.96 12.30
CA SER A 205 -6.46 30.28 11.49
C SER A 205 -7.09 29.04 10.87
N THR A 206 -8.38 29.09 10.61
CA THR A 206 -9.12 28.11 9.79
C THR A 206 -9.45 28.61 8.39
N GLU A 207 -8.96 29.80 8.02
CA GLU A 207 -9.14 30.35 6.68
C GLU A 207 -8.44 29.48 5.62
N GLY A 208 -9.13 29.20 4.52
CA GLY A 208 -8.68 28.29 3.47
C GLY A 208 -7.27 28.56 2.95
N PRO A 209 -6.89 29.79 2.53
CA PRO A 209 -5.55 30.07 2.03
C PRO A 209 -4.45 29.86 3.07
N LYS A 210 -4.62 30.36 4.29
CA LYS A 210 -3.64 30.21 5.38
C LYS A 210 -3.44 28.72 5.75
N LEU A 211 -4.53 27.98 5.78
CA LEU A 211 -4.48 26.55 6.08
C LEU A 211 -3.81 25.76 4.96
N ARG A 212 -4.10 26.08 3.68
CA ARG A 212 -3.40 25.49 2.54
C ARG A 212 -1.90 25.69 2.64
N ASP A 213 -1.45 26.90 2.93
CA ASP A 213 -0.03 27.24 3.02
C ASP A 213 0.66 26.53 4.20
N ALA A 214 -0.04 26.44 5.34
CA ALA A 214 0.44 25.68 6.50
C ALA A 214 0.54 24.17 6.22
N LEU A 215 -0.40 23.59 5.50
CA LEU A 215 -0.34 22.19 5.07
C LEU A 215 0.82 21.96 4.09
N ALA A 216 0.97 22.81 3.07
CA ALA A 216 2.00 22.69 2.04
C ALA A 216 3.43 22.78 2.59
N THR A 217 3.63 23.54 3.67
CA THR A 217 4.94 23.74 4.32
C THR A 217 5.24 22.74 5.44
N THR A 218 4.40 21.73 5.66
CA THR A 218 4.60 20.73 6.73
C THR A 218 5.89 19.95 6.53
N LYS A 219 6.69 19.89 7.60
CA LYS A 219 7.91 19.07 7.70
C LYS A 219 7.89 18.28 9.00
N ASN A 220 8.30 17.02 8.90
CA ASN A 220 8.52 16.13 10.05
C ASN A 220 7.31 16.00 11.00
N PHE A 221 6.08 15.99 10.46
CA PHE A 221 4.88 15.74 11.27
C PHE A 221 4.93 14.31 11.84
N PRO A 222 4.79 14.12 13.17
CA PRO A 222 4.90 12.80 13.80
C PRO A 222 3.58 12.02 13.69
N GLY A 223 3.35 11.38 12.55
CA GLY A 223 2.22 10.50 12.34
C GLY A 223 2.41 9.11 12.95
N VAL A 224 1.32 8.37 13.14
CA VAL A 224 1.36 6.94 13.50
C VAL A 224 1.70 6.07 12.28
N THR A 225 1.54 6.62 11.08
CA THR A 225 1.93 5.98 9.83
C THR A 225 3.32 6.41 9.36
N GLY A 226 4.14 6.95 10.26
CA GLY A 226 5.49 7.45 9.99
C GLY A 226 5.60 8.98 10.03
N VAL A 227 6.84 9.48 9.96
CA VAL A 227 7.11 10.91 9.91
C VAL A 227 6.73 11.45 8.52
N ILE A 228 5.81 12.41 8.47
CA ILE A 228 5.24 12.96 7.25
C ILE A 228 5.84 14.33 6.92
N SER A 229 6.36 14.49 5.71
CA SER A 229 6.70 15.79 5.13
C SER A 229 5.98 15.96 3.81
N MET A 230 5.54 17.18 3.49
CA MET A 230 4.90 17.46 2.19
C MET A 230 5.96 17.75 1.11
N ASP A 231 5.74 17.16 -0.07
CA ASP A 231 6.46 17.53 -1.30
C ASP A 231 5.80 18.74 -2.00
N ALA A 232 6.41 19.20 -3.09
CA ALA A 232 5.91 20.33 -3.88
C ALA A 232 4.54 20.06 -4.52
N ASN A 233 4.17 18.78 -4.69
CA ASN A 233 2.88 18.35 -5.26
C ASN A 233 1.85 18.00 -4.17
N ARG A 234 2.12 18.35 -2.91
CA ARG A 234 1.23 18.11 -1.77
C ARG A 234 0.99 16.63 -1.45
N ASN A 235 1.97 15.78 -1.80
CA ASN A 235 2.00 14.39 -1.39
C ASN A 235 2.79 14.23 -0.10
N ALA A 236 2.39 13.27 0.71
CA ALA A 236 3.17 12.89 1.88
C ALA A 236 4.39 12.06 1.47
N VAL A 237 5.58 12.55 1.80
CA VAL A 237 6.84 11.80 1.74
C VAL A 237 7.04 11.15 3.10
N LYS A 238 7.04 9.84 3.14
CA LYS A 238 7.13 9.03 4.36
C LYS A 238 7.58 7.60 4.02
N PRO A 239 8.10 6.82 4.99
CA PRO A 239 8.45 5.43 4.75
C PRO A 239 7.23 4.56 4.48
N ALA A 240 7.47 3.41 3.86
CA ALA A 240 6.53 2.30 3.76
C ALA A 240 7.04 1.10 4.54
N VAL A 241 6.13 0.30 5.08
CA VAL A 241 6.44 -0.99 5.70
C VAL A 241 6.08 -2.12 4.74
N VAL A 242 6.83 -3.21 4.81
CA VAL A 242 6.47 -4.47 4.16
C VAL A 242 6.00 -5.44 5.25
N LEU A 243 4.85 -6.02 5.03
CA LEU A 243 4.22 -6.98 5.93
C LEU A 243 4.10 -8.34 5.25
N LYS A 244 4.41 -9.42 5.98
CA LYS A 244 4.14 -10.80 5.56
C LYS A 244 2.75 -11.21 6.04
N LEU A 245 1.99 -11.84 5.18
CA LEU A 245 0.72 -12.47 5.52
C LEU A 245 0.97 -13.90 5.97
N GLN A 246 0.64 -14.19 7.23
CA GLN A 246 0.81 -15.51 7.80
C GLN A 246 -0.18 -15.75 8.92
N ASP A 247 -0.91 -16.85 8.87
CA ASP A 247 -1.79 -17.32 9.95
C ASP A 247 -2.77 -16.24 10.46
N ARG A 248 -3.42 -15.57 9.51
CA ARG A 248 -4.39 -14.47 9.73
C ARG A 248 -3.78 -13.23 10.40
N SER A 249 -2.48 -13.04 10.25
CA SER A 249 -1.74 -11.92 10.81
C SER A 249 -0.89 -11.22 9.74
N TYR A 250 -0.68 -9.92 9.94
CA TYR A 250 0.25 -9.11 9.17
C TYR A 250 1.53 -8.94 9.98
N ILE A 251 2.60 -9.66 9.62
CA ILE A 251 3.86 -9.71 10.36
C ILE A 251 4.85 -8.73 9.74
N TYR A 252 5.36 -7.80 10.52
CA TYR A 252 6.39 -6.85 10.09
C TYR A 252 7.63 -7.55 9.52
N GLN A 253 8.10 -7.10 8.37
CA GLN A 253 9.33 -7.57 7.73
C GLN A 253 10.41 -6.49 7.71
N GLU A 254 10.14 -5.36 7.09
CA GLU A 254 11.08 -4.25 6.99
C GLU A 254 10.40 -2.91 6.71
N THR A 255 11.11 -1.83 6.94
CA THR A 255 10.72 -0.47 6.55
C THR A 255 11.61 0.00 5.41
N ILE A 256 10.99 0.48 4.34
CA ILE A 256 11.69 1.00 3.16
C ILE A 256 11.51 2.52 3.12
N GLN A 257 12.65 3.24 3.13
CA GLN A 257 12.68 4.69 3.06
C GLN A 257 12.48 5.18 1.62
N PRO A 258 11.83 6.34 1.42
CA PRO A 258 11.82 7.01 0.12
C PRO A 258 13.24 7.27 -0.37
N THR A 259 13.48 7.08 -1.66
CA THR A 259 14.73 7.53 -2.32
C THR A 259 14.76 9.06 -2.33
N GLN A 260 15.88 9.65 -1.92
CA GLN A 260 16.10 11.10 -1.96
C GLN A 260 16.21 11.59 -3.40
#